data_e3e06071f3f37a616afa85e13c32d7bf
#
_entry.id   e3e06071f3f37a616afa85e13c32d7bf
#
_cell.length_a   1.000
_cell.length_b   1.000
_cell.length_c   1.000
_cell.angle_alpha   90.00
_cell.angle_beta   90.00
_cell.angle_gamma   90.00
#
_symmetry.space_group_name_H-M   'P 1'
#
loop_
_entity.id
_entity.type
_entity.pdbx_description
1 polymer ?
#
loop_
_entity_poly.entity_id
_entity_poly.type
_entity_poly.pdbx_seq_one_letter_code
_entity_poly.pdbx_strand_id
1 'polypeptide(L)'
;MENCLALWAKKKEKDGIFYWLSLKRHLEDTREVMGLLWEHWLSEGQRAYITKSMKVEEDEAKSLAMFIGAIHDIGKATPAFQIQRGFQNSEDLDLLLMEKLEREGFSGIKDLELTDRGKTPHAYAGEVICRLAGINRGIASIIGAHHGVPMKENYSLMSFVEAYTANFYQEEKEDSPIYKKWKATQEELLSWALESCGYKNVEDLPRCPKPTQLLLSGLLIMADWIASNEEYFPLFSLQNEVDHELDDATVNQEDRKKEGTQISERVESAWLKWTQNQTWEATQLFDAKQAYQNSFHFMPRDFQEKVFTEIAGAEDIGLVILEAPMGCGKTEAALMTAEQLAGKQQCAGVFFGLPTQASSNGIFPRVESWVDSLGQENQEKLSLRLSHGKAALNEEFQALSRNYCDGIDLDGEKTQYVYVNEWFSGRKKAMLDDFIVGTVDHLLLMALKQKHLMLRHLGFSKKVVIIDEVHAYDAYMGQYLYMVLQWLGAYKVPTIILSATLPIERRKDLMKYYLKGRGIKEKEIGNFDFLKTEK
;
A
#
# COMPACT_ATOMS: atom_id res chain seq x y z
N MET A 1 28.12 -13.75 -0.02
CA MET A 1 27.11 -13.23 -0.98
C MET A 1 27.04 -13.98 -2.31
N GLU A 2 28.03 -14.74 -2.70
CA GLU A 2 28.04 -15.51 -3.95
C GLU A 2 26.91 -16.56 -4.03
N ASN A 3 26.61 -17.23 -2.92
CA ASN A 3 25.56 -18.27 -2.88
C ASN A 3 24.15 -17.79 -3.20
N CYS A 4 23.84 -16.53 -2.91
CA CYS A 4 22.49 -15.96 -3.09
C CYS A 4 22.21 -15.55 -4.54
N LEU A 5 23.24 -15.36 -5.36
CA LEU A 5 23.11 -14.90 -6.74
C LEU A 5 22.56 -15.97 -7.68
N ALA A 6 22.69 -17.26 -7.34
CA ALA A 6 22.17 -18.35 -8.14
C ALA A 6 20.66 -18.60 -7.97
N LEU A 7 20.07 -18.13 -6.84
CA LEU A 7 18.64 -18.34 -6.57
C LEU A 7 17.80 -17.45 -7.48
N TRP A 8 16.81 -18.05 -8.15
CA TRP A 8 15.90 -17.28 -8.99
C TRP A 8 14.65 -16.81 -8.23
N ALA A 9 14.18 -15.61 -8.55
CA ALA A 9 12.90 -15.08 -8.10
C ALA A 9 11.84 -15.15 -9.19
N LYS A 10 12.24 -14.94 -10.45
CA LYS A 10 11.41 -14.95 -11.64
C LYS A 10 12.13 -15.59 -12.80
N LYS A 11 11.36 -16.21 -13.68
CA LYS A 11 11.86 -16.83 -14.92
C LYS A 11 10.79 -16.82 -16.00
N LYS A 12 11.20 -16.67 -17.26
CA LYS A 12 10.31 -16.58 -18.41
C LYS A 12 11.05 -16.98 -19.67
N GLU A 13 10.38 -17.71 -20.55
CA GLU A 13 10.79 -17.89 -21.94
C GLU A 13 9.93 -17.01 -22.84
N LYS A 14 10.56 -16.29 -23.74
CA LYS A 14 9.88 -15.50 -24.77
C LYS A 14 10.70 -15.54 -26.06
N ASP A 15 10.05 -15.95 -27.15
CA ASP A 15 10.64 -16.01 -28.50
C ASP A 15 11.96 -16.83 -28.56
N GLY A 16 12.06 -17.91 -27.78
CA GLY A 16 13.24 -18.78 -27.69
C GLY A 16 14.40 -18.19 -26.86
N ILE A 17 14.17 -17.05 -26.21
CA ILE A 17 15.15 -16.43 -25.30
C ILE A 17 14.73 -16.68 -23.86
N PHE A 18 15.68 -17.10 -23.04
CA PHE A 18 15.48 -17.36 -21.62
C PHE A 18 15.77 -16.10 -20.80
N TYR A 19 14.79 -15.67 -20.00
CA TYR A 19 14.90 -14.55 -19.09
C TYR A 19 14.74 -14.99 -17.64
N TRP A 20 15.45 -14.35 -16.77
CA TRP A 20 15.36 -14.59 -15.34
C TRP A 20 15.65 -13.33 -14.52
N LEU A 21 15.37 -13.40 -13.22
CA LEU A 21 15.76 -12.40 -12.22
C LEU A 21 16.23 -13.14 -10.98
N SER A 22 17.44 -12.84 -10.49
CA SER A 22 17.93 -13.42 -9.24
C SER A 22 17.07 -12.96 -8.06
N LEU A 23 16.97 -13.82 -7.03
CA LEU A 23 16.25 -13.49 -5.81
C LEU A 23 16.82 -12.24 -5.14
N LYS A 24 18.14 -12.16 -5.06
CA LYS A 24 18.85 -11.04 -4.47
C LYS A 24 18.46 -9.71 -5.15
N ARG A 25 18.49 -9.67 -6.48
CA ARG A 25 18.12 -8.46 -7.23
C ARG A 25 16.64 -8.09 -7.05
N HIS A 26 15.73 -9.05 -7.01
CA HIS A 26 14.32 -8.79 -6.73
C HIS A 26 14.09 -8.19 -5.33
N LEU A 27 14.82 -8.69 -4.33
CA LEU A 27 14.77 -8.16 -2.98
C LEU A 27 15.34 -6.73 -2.91
N GLU A 28 16.43 -6.44 -3.64
CA GLU A 28 17.00 -5.08 -3.78
C GLU A 28 16.00 -4.13 -4.44
N ASP A 29 15.47 -4.51 -5.61
CA ASP A 29 14.46 -3.71 -6.33
C ASP A 29 13.28 -3.36 -5.41
N THR A 30 12.75 -4.35 -4.67
CA THR A 30 11.61 -4.14 -3.76
C THR A 30 11.98 -3.28 -2.56
N ARG A 31 13.18 -3.45 -1.99
CA ARG A 31 13.70 -2.60 -0.90
C ARG A 31 13.70 -1.13 -1.32
N GLU A 32 14.28 -0.82 -2.48
CA GLU A 32 14.36 0.56 -2.99
C GLU A 32 12.98 1.14 -3.31
N VAL A 33 12.10 0.35 -3.93
CA VAL A 33 10.71 0.78 -4.19
C VAL A 33 9.98 1.09 -2.88
N MET A 34 10.21 0.31 -1.81
CA MET A 34 9.65 0.62 -0.47
C MET A 34 10.13 1.98 0.04
N GLY A 35 11.41 2.30 -0.13
CA GLY A 35 11.99 3.61 0.22
C GLY A 35 11.36 4.75 -0.57
N LEU A 36 11.23 4.60 -1.89
CA LEU A 36 10.60 5.59 -2.77
C LEU A 36 9.11 5.79 -2.48
N LEU A 37 8.37 4.70 -2.23
CA LEU A 37 6.96 4.80 -1.81
C LEU A 37 6.81 5.51 -0.48
N TRP A 38 7.74 5.28 0.46
CA TRP A 38 7.77 5.99 1.74
C TRP A 38 7.93 7.50 1.52
N GLU A 39 8.88 7.92 0.71
CA GLU A 39 9.23 9.33 0.51
C GLU A 39 8.21 10.08 -0.35
N HIS A 40 7.73 9.45 -1.42
CA HIS A 40 7.02 10.16 -2.48
C HIS A 40 5.55 9.78 -2.64
N TRP A 41 5.10 8.65 -2.06
CA TRP A 41 3.71 8.23 -2.21
C TRP A 41 2.92 8.26 -0.90
N LEU A 42 3.52 7.91 0.24
CA LEU A 42 2.86 8.08 1.53
C LEU A 42 2.67 9.56 1.83
N SER A 43 1.49 9.93 2.35
CA SER A 43 1.28 11.28 2.85
C SER A 43 2.11 11.53 4.12
N GLU A 44 2.44 12.78 4.39
CA GLU A 44 3.13 13.17 5.65
C GLU A 44 2.34 12.69 6.88
N GLY A 45 1.01 12.80 6.84
CA GLY A 45 0.14 12.30 7.91
C GLY A 45 0.27 10.80 8.15
N GLN A 46 0.42 9.99 7.07
CA GLN A 46 0.66 8.55 7.21
C GLN A 46 2.04 8.26 7.80
N ARG A 47 3.11 8.93 7.32
CA ARG A 47 4.47 8.78 7.88
C ARG A 47 4.51 9.14 9.35
N ALA A 48 3.96 10.29 9.71
CA ALA A 48 3.85 10.74 11.10
C ALA A 48 3.04 9.76 11.97
N TYR A 49 1.96 9.18 11.44
CA TYR A 49 1.18 8.16 12.15
C TYR A 49 2.01 6.90 12.42
N ILE A 50 2.67 6.36 11.41
CA ILE A 50 3.50 5.14 11.51
C ILE A 50 4.62 5.35 12.54
N THR A 51 5.40 6.42 12.39
CA THR A 51 6.51 6.83 13.25
C THR A 51 6.07 6.95 14.72
N LYS A 52 5.01 7.72 14.96
CA LYS A 52 4.47 7.91 16.32
C LYS A 52 3.92 6.64 16.94
N SER A 53 3.25 5.77 16.14
CA SER A 53 2.69 4.52 16.65
C SER A 53 3.77 3.50 17.03
N MET A 54 4.89 3.50 16.33
CA MET A 54 6.06 2.67 16.61
C MET A 54 6.96 3.27 17.69
N LYS A 55 6.84 4.57 17.99
CA LYS A 55 7.68 5.33 18.91
C LYS A 55 9.15 5.37 18.50
N VAL A 56 9.39 5.62 17.24
CA VAL A 56 10.71 5.73 16.63
C VAL A 56 10.82 7.03 15.84
N GLU A 57 12.00 7.39 15.34
CA GLU A 57 12.19 8.50 14.42
C GLU A 57 11.81 8.09 12.98
N GLU A 58 11.60 9.07 12.10
CA GLU A 58 11.10 8.81 10.74
C GLU A 58 12.08 7.95 9.91
N ASP A 59 13.38 8.22 10.02
CA ASP A 59 14.42 7.44 9.33
C ASP A 59 14.42 5.97 9.77
N GLU A 60 14.19 5.70 11.06
CA GLU A 60 14.09 4.33 11.58
C GLU A 60 12.83 3.62 11.08
N ALA A 61 11.72 4.34 11.00
CA ALA A 61 10.48 3.79 10.44
C ALA A 61 10.61 3.49 8.94
N LYS A 62 11.29 4.36 8.17
CA LYS A 62 11.64 4.13 6.78
C LYS A 62 12.57 2.93 6.62
N SER A 63 13.63 2.84 7.44
CA SER A 63 14.55 1.72 7.45
C SER A 63 13.83 0.39 7.69
N LEU A 64 12.85 0.35 8.60
CA LEU A 64 12.04 -0.85 8.81
C LEU A 64 11.18 -1.18 7.56
N ALA A 65 10.58 -0.19 6.93
CA ALA A 65 9.81 -0.41 5.70
C ALA A 65 10.70 -0.99 4.60
N MET A 66 11.89 -0.44 4.40
CA MET A 66 12.89 -0.96 3.45
C MET A 66 13.35 -2.38 3.81
N PHE A 67 13.61 -2.66 5.09
CA PHE A 67 13.95 -4.00 5.56
C PHE A 67 12.86 -5.03 5.25
N ILE A 68 11.59 -4.68 5.45
CA ILE A 68 10.46 -5.54 5.09
C ILE A 68 10.48 -5.86 3.59
N GLY A 69 10.77 -4.88 2.73
CA GLY A 69 10.96 -5.07 1.29
C GLY A 69 12.14 -5.99 0.97
N ALA A 70 13.27 -5.81 1.68
CA ALA A 70 14.50 -6.60 1.49
C ALA A 70 14.34 -8.10 1.83
N ILE A 71 13.35 -8.48 2.63
CA ILE A 71 13.14 -9.87 3.06
C ILE A 71 11.82 -10.49 2.63
N HIS A 72 10.94 -9.74 1.93
CA HIS A 72 9.56 -10.19 1.70
C HIS A 72 9.47 -11.56 1.03
N ASP A 73 10.38 -11.85 0.13
CA ASP A 73 10.46 -13.08 -0.66
C ASP A 73 11.58 -14.04 -0.20
N ILE A 74 12.13 -13.87 1.01
CA ILE A 74 13.17 -14.75 1.55
C ILE A 74 12.78 -16.24 1.52
N GLY A 75 11.47 -16.55 1.57
CA GLY A 75 10.96 -17.91 1.43
C GLY A 75 11.16 -18.53 0.05
N LYS A 76 11.58 -17.74 -0.96
CA LYS A 76 12.05 -18.27 -2.24
C LYS A 76 13.43 -18.90 -2.13
N ALA A 77 14.20 -18.60 -1.08
CA ALA A 77 15.46 -19.27 -0.76
C ALA A 77 15.20 -20.63 -0.09
N THR A 78 14.40 -21.46 -0.72
CA THR A 78 14.08 -22.82 -0.27
C THR A 78 14.07 -23.81 -1.44
N PRO A 79 14.45 -25.08 -1.21
CA PRO A 79 14.35 -26.11 -2.23
C PRO A 79 12.95 -26.18 -2.83
N ALA A 80 11.91 -26.12 -1.99
CA ALA A 80 10.52 -26.19 -2.43
C ALA A 80 10.13 -25.13 -3.48
N PHE A 81 10.73 -23.95 -3.41
CA PHE A 81 10.52 -22.92 -4.42
C PHE A 81 11.44 -23.12 -5.62
N GLN A 82 12.74 -23.37 -5.41
CA GLN A 82 13.74 -23.40 -6.46
C GLN A 82 13.58 -24.56 -7.46
N ILE A 83 12.96 -25.69 -7.05
CA ILE A 83 12.65 -26.81 -7.95
C ILE A 83 11.31 -26.67 -8.68
N GLN A 84 10.65 -25.50 -8.63
CA GLN A 84 9.38 -25.31 -9.34
C GLN A 84 9.60 -25.39 -10.85
N ARG A 85 8.96 -26.40 -11.48
CA ARG A 85 8.98 -26.65 -12.93
C ARG A 85 7.71 -26.12 -13.60
N GLY A 86 7.78 -25.96 -14.91
CA GLY A 86 6.59 -25.71 -15.73
C GLY A 86 6.03 -24.29 -15.65
N PHE A 87 6.77 -23.34 -15.14
CA PHE A 87 6.37 -21.95 -15.27
C PHE A 87 6.54 -21.51 -16.72
N GLN A 88 5.42 -21.32 -17.43
CA GLN A 88 5.33 -21.03 -18.85
C GLN A 88 5.89 -22.15 -19.78
N ASN A 89 5.89 -23.41 -19.33
CA ASN A 89 6.20 -24.61 -20.09
C ASN A 89 7.63 -24.71 -20.69
N SER A 90 8.62 -24.03 -20.11
CA SER A 90 10.01 -24.18 -20.55
C SER A 90 10.79 -25.14 -19.66
N GLU A 91 10.89 -26.40 -20.06
CA GLU A 91 11.70 -27.41 -19.37
C GLU A 91 13.21 -27.10 -19.47
N ASP A 92 13.66 -26.54 -20.60
CA ASP A 92 15.05 -26.20 -20.83
C ASP A 92 15.51 -25.07 -19.89
N LEU A 93 14.69 -24.02 -19.71
CA LEU A 93 14.99 -22.96 -18.76
C LEU A 93 15.07 -23.48 -17.32
N ASP A 94 14.12 -24.36 -16.94
CA ASP A 94 14.10 -24.98 -15.62
C ASP A 94 15.38 -25.78 -15.37
N LEU A 95 15.83 -26.56 -16.38
CA LEU A 95 17.05 -27.35 -16.29
C LEU A 95 18.29 -26.47 -16.15
N LEU A 96 18.41 -25.42 -16.96
CA LEU A 96 19.55 -24.48 -16.90
C LEU A 96 19.67 -23.81 -15.53
N LEU A 97 18.56 -23.37 -14.93
CA LEU A 97 18.57 -22.76 -13.60
C LEU A 97 18.95 -23.76 -12.50
N MET A 98 18.49 -25.02 -12.60
CA MET A 98 18.93 -26.07 -11.68
C MET A 98 20.42 -26.41 -11.85
N GLU A 99 20.94 -26.38 -13.09
CA GLU A 99 22.38 -26.54 -13.35
C GLU A 99 23.21 -25.42 -12.73
N LYS A 100 22.71 -24.19 -12.79
CA LYS A 100 23.32 -23.05 -12.13
C LYS A 100 23.40 -23.28 -10.61
N LEU A 101 22.30 -23.71 -10.00
CA LEU A 101 22.25 -24.02 -8.56
C LEU A 101 23.23 -25.14 -8.17
N GLU A 102 23.33 -26.22 -8.97
CA GLU A 102 24.31 -27.29 -8.69
C GLU A 102 25.75 -26.81 -8.77
N ARG A 103 26.09 -25.99 -9.77
CA ARG A 103 27.41 -25.37 -9.89
C ARG A 103 27.78 -24.53 -8.66
N GLU A 104 26.80 -23.85 -8.08
CA GLU A 104 26.96 -23.06 -6.86
C GLU A 104 26.91 -23.90 -5.56
N GLY A 105 26.88 -25.22 -5.67
CA GLY A 105 27.02 -26.16 -4.56
C GLY A 105 25.68 -26.60 -3.92
N PHE A 106 24.54 -26.38 -4.56
CA PHE A 106 23.26 -26.97 -4.16
C PHE A 106 23.12 -28.39 -4.75
N SER A 107 24.00 -29.27 -4.36
CA SER A 107 24.15 -30.61 -4.94
C SER A 107 22.88 -31.45 -4.80
N GLY A 108 22.50 -32.18 -5.88
CA GLY A 108 21.36 -33.07 -5.91
C GLY A 108 20.02 -32.38 -6.11
N ILE A 109 19.99 -31.06 -6.36
CA ILE A 109 18.74 -30.32 -6.56
C ILE A 109 17.99 -30.71 -7.85
N LYS A 110 18.72 -31.19 -8.86
CA LYS A 110 18.14 -31.63 -10.14
C LYS A 110 17.21 -32.83 -9.99
N ASP A 111 17.59 -33.75 -9.12
CA ASP A 111 16.90 -35.01 -8.89
C ASP A 111 16.01 -34.96 -7.63
N LEU A 112 15.88 -33.77 -7.01
CA LEU A 112 15.11 -33.59 -5.79
C LEU A 112 13.61 -33.71 -6.04
N GLU A 113 12.99 -34.68 -5.40
CA GLU A 113 11.54 -34.86 -5.34
C GLU A 113 11.04 -34.55 -3.92
N LEU A 114 10.11 -33.58 -3.82
CA LEU A 114 9.46 -33.23 -2.56
C LEU A 114 7.99 -33.59 -2.61
N THR A 115 7.53 -34.41 -1.65
CA THR A 115 6.18 -34.95 -1.61
C THR A 115 5.11 -33.91 -1.34
N ASP A 116 5.37 -32.96 -0.49
CA ASP A 116 4.37 -31.98 0.00
C ASP A 116 4.79 -30.53 -0.25
N ARG A 117 5.44 -30.25 -1.38
CA ARG A 117 5.94 -28.93 -1.76
C ARG A 117 4.90 -27.81 -1.59
N GLY A 118 3.65 -28.08 -1.97
CA GLY A 118 2.55 -27.09 -1.89
C GLY A 118 2.15 -26.69 -0.47
N LYS A 119 2.63 -27.39 0.56
CA LYS A 119 2.36 -27.05 1.97
C LYS A 119 3.22 -25.91 2.50
N THR A 120 4.31 -25.58 1.82
CA THR A 120 5.24 -24.50 2.16
C THR A 120 5.30 -23.43 1.06
N PRO A 121 4.18 -22.73 0.74
CA PRO A 121 4.24 -21.62 -0.19
C PRO A 121 5.26 -20.59 0.31
N HIS A 122 6.00 -19.95 -0.60
CA HIS A 122 7.14 -19.09 -0.24
C HIS A 122 6.78 -17.98 0.77
N ALA A 123 5.57 -17.43 0.73
CA ALA A 123 5.13 -16.46 1.73
C ALA A 123 5.15 -17.07 3.15
N TYR A 124 4.63 -18.29 3.33
CA TYR A 124 4.66 -18.99 4.61
C TYR A 124 6.08 -19.42 4.99
N ALA A 125 6.86 -19.92 4.02
CA ALA A 125 8.26 -20.27 4.25
C ALA A 125 9.05 -19.03 4.71
N GLY A 126 8.81 -17.85 4.12
CA GLY A 126 9.41 -16.59 4.53
C GLY A 126 9.04 -16.19 5.97
N GLU A 127 7.75 -16.31 6.36
CA GLU A 127 7.33 -16.08 7.76
C GLU A 127 8.06 -17.03 8.73
N VAL A 128 8.19 -18.31 8.35
CA VAL A 128 8.88 -19.33 9.16
C VAL A 128 10.36 -18.99 9.32
N ILE A 129 11.07 -18.73 8.23
CA ILE A 129 12.49 -18.36 8.24
C ILE A 129 12.73 -17.13 9.12
N CYS A 130 11.93 -16.07 8.95
CA CYS A 130 12.00 -14.87 9.77
C CYS A 130 11.83 -15.16 11.26
N ARG A 131 10.85 -15.99 11.62
CA ARG A 131 10.57 -16.36 13.03
C ARG A 131 11.66 -17.22 13.63
N LEU A 132 12.26 -18.15 12.87
CA LEU A 132 13.40 -18.98 13.31
C LEU A 132 14.64 -18.11 13.56
N ALA A 133 14.83 -17.06 12.76
CA ALA A 133 15.91 -16.10 12.92
C ALA A 133 15.69 -15.10 14.09
N GLY A 134 14.57 -15.20 14.83
CA GLY A 134 14.29 -14.31 15.96
C GLY A 134 13.55 -13.02 15.62
N ILE A 135 13.17 -12.80 14.36
CA ILE A 135 12.37 -11.62 13.96
C ILE A 135 11.02 -11.66 14.69
N ASN A 136 10.61 -10.52 15.26
CA ASN A 136 9.37 -10.45 15.99
C ASN A 136 8.17 -10.81 15.10
N ARG A 137 7.15 -11.44 15.71
CA ARG A 137 5.99 -11.99 15.01
C ARG A 137 5.23 -10.95 14.19
N GLY A 138 5.23 -9.68 14.62
CA GLY A 138 4.55 -8.60 13.90
C GLY A 138 5.13 -8.40 12.51
N ILE A 139 6.45 -8.32 12.41
CA ILE A 139 7.16 -8.18 11.13
C ILE A 139 7.05 -9.48 10.31
N ALA A 140 7.32 -10.63 10.92
CA ALA A 140 7.24 -11.91 10.23
C ALA A 140 5.85 -12.17 9.61
N SER A 141 4.76 -11.76 10.28
CA SER A 141 3.41 -11.88 9.74
C SER A 141 3.11 -10.95 8.55
N ILE A 142 3.82 -9.82 8.42
CA ILE A 142 3.75 -8.99 7.21
C ILE A 142 4.30 -9.79 6.03
N ILE A 143 5.45 -10.45 6.22
CA ILE A 143 6.08 -11.29 5.19
C ILE A 143 5.15 -12.45 4.80
N GLY A 144 4.57 -13.15 5.77
CA GLY A 144 3.62 -14.24 5.50
C GLY A 144 2.34 -13.81 4.80
N ALA A 145 1.95 -12.54 4.92
CA ALA A 145 0.69 -12.02 4.42
C ALA A 145 0.75 -11.36 3.04
N HIS A 146 1.93 -11.13 2.43
CA HIS A 146 2.05 -10.32 1.21
C HIS A 146 1.26 -10.90 0.01
N HIS A 147 0.99 -12.21 -0.01
CA HIS A 147 0.11 -12.85 -0.99
C HIS A 147 -1.33 -13.13 -0.50
N GLY A 148 -1.69 -12.69 0.70
CA GLY A 148 -3.07 -12.84 1.17
C GLY A 148 -3.24 -12.88 2.68
N VAL A 149 -2.90 -13.98 3.33
CA VAL A 149 -3.16 -14.21 4.77
C VAL A 149 -1.92 -14.82 5.42
N PRO A 150 -1.49 -14.34 6.59
CA PRO A 150 -0.36 -14.91 7.31
C PRO A 150 -0.68 -16.33 7.81
N MET A 151 0.34 -17.03 8.27
CA MET A 151 0.21 -18.37 8.85
C MET A 151 -0.77 -18.33 10.04
N LYS A 152 -1.64 -19.34 10.13
CA LYS A 152 -2.60 -19.48 11.24
C LYS A 152 -1.89 -19.66 12.58
N GLU A 153 -2.45 -19.06 13.63
CA GLU A 153 -1.85 -19.04 14.98
C GLU A 153 -1.67 -20.42 15.63
N ASN A 154 -2.42 -21.41 15.20
CA ASN A 154 -2.53 -22.72 15.87
C ASN A 154 -1.42 -23.70 15.48
N TYR A 155 -0.48 -23.33 14.63
CA TYR A 155 0.66 -24.19 14.28
C TYR A 155 1.86 -23.87 15.18
N SER A 156 2.38 -24.92 15.85
CA SER A 156 3.72 -24.83 16.41
C SER A 156 4.72 -24.65 15.27
N LEU A 157 5.55 -23.61 15.35
CA LEU A 157 6.57 -23.33 14.35
C LEU A 157 7.52 -24.51 14.16
N MET A 158 7.99 -25.08 15.27
CA MET A 158 8.91 -26.23 15.24
C MET A 158 8.25 -27.46 14.61
N SER A 159 7.03 -27.80 15.00
CA SER A 159 6.32 -28.96 14.42
C SER A 159 6.05 -28.77 12.92
N PHE A 160 5.85 -27.53 12.46
CA PHE A 160 5.70 -27.25 11.03
C PHE A 160 7.02 -27.47 10.26
N VAL A 161 8.14 -26.99 10.81
CA VAL A 161 9.46 -27.19 10.20
C VAL A 161 9.85 -28.67 10.22
N GLU A 162 9.66 -29.37 11.34
CA GLU A 162 9.92 -30.82 11.46
C GLU A 162 9.11 -31.64 10.44
N ALA A 163 7.85 -31.27 10.21
CA ALA A 163 7.00 -31.95 9.23
C ALA A 163 7.43 -31.72 7.76
N TYR A 164 8.14 -30.62 7.47
CA TYR A 164 8.50 -30.21 6.12
C TYR A 164 9.97 -29.79 5.99
N THR A 165 10.87 -30.38 6.78
CA THR A 165 12.30 -30.01 6.82
C THR A 165 12.95 -30.01 5.43
N ALA A 166 12.68 -31.05 4.62
CA ALA A 166 13.21 -31.13 3.25
C ALA A 166 12.75 -29.99 2.34
N ASN A 167 11.56 -29.42 2.58
CA ASN A 167 11.08 -28.27 1.82
C ASN A 167 11.88 -27.00 2.11
N PHE A 168 12.48 -26.87 3.30
CA PHE A 168 13.30 -25.74 3.72
C PHE A 168 14.78 -25.94 3.44
N TYR A 169 15.29 -27.20 3.56
CA TYR A 169 16.73 -27.47 3.61
C TYR A 169 17.18 -28.65 2.73
N GLN A 170 16.31 -29.19 1.88
CA GLN A 170 16.55 -30.31 0.95
C GLN A 170 16.65 -31.68 1.64
N GLU A 171 17.26 -31.76 2.82
CA GLU A 171 17.42 -32.97 3.62
C GLU A 171 16.91 -32.78 5.05
N GLU A 172 16.60 -33.89 5.72
CA GLU A 172 16.11 -33.88 7.10
C GLU A 172 17.24 -33.75 8.14
N LYS A 173 18.46 -34.16 7.76
CA LYS A 173 19.61 -34.17 8.68
C LYS A 173 20.28 -32.81 8.75
N GLU A 174 20.22 -32.18 9.93
CA GLU A 174 20.79 -30.83 10.16
C GLU A 174 22.29 -30.75 9.98
N ASP A 175 23.03 -31.87 10.16
CA ASP A 175 24.48 -31.92 10.01
C ASP A 175 24.95 -32.14 8.56
N SER A 176 24.03 -32.44 7.64
CA SER A 176 24.38 -32.65 6.24
C SER A 176 24.91 -31.35 5.59
N PRO A 177 25.85 -31.46 4.64
CA PRO A 177 26.42 -30.31 3.94
C PRO A 177 25.36 -29.47 3.22
N ILE A 178 24.35 -30.12 2.63
CA ILE A 178 23.34 -29.43 1.84
C ILE A 178 22.32 -28.70 2.74
N TYR A 179 21.93 -29.29 3.88
CA TYR A 179 21.12 -28.60 4.88
C TYR A 179 21.81 -27.31 5.35
N LYS A 180 23.09 -27.42 5.73
CA LYS A 180 23.89 -26.27 6.16
C LYS A 180 24.01 -25.20 5.07
N LYS A 181 24.12 -25.63 3.81
CA LYS A 181 24.21 -24.72 2.66
C LYS A 181 22.92 -23.88 2.54
N TRP A 182 21.75 -24.50 2.55
CA TRP A 182 20.48 -23.78 2.50
C TRP A 182 20.30 -22.84 3.68
N LYS A 183 20.58 -23.32 4.89
CA LYS A 183 20.49 -22.51 6.10
C LYS A 183 21.43 -21.29 6.05
N ALA A 184 22.70 -21.51 5.69
CA ALA A 184 23.67 -20.42 5.54
C ALA A 184 23.26 -19.40 4.47
N THR A 185 22.65 -19.85 3.36
CA THR A 185 22.14 -18.95 2.30
C THR A 185 20.98 -18.08 2.81
N GLN A 186 20.07 -18.64 3.60
CA GLN A 186 18.97 -17.88 4.23
C GLN A 186 19.51 -16.86 5.26
N GLU A 187 20.48 -17.27 6.08
CA GLU A 187 21.16 -16.40 7.05
C GLU A 187 21.94 -15.27 6.36
N GLU A 188 22.60 -15.57 5.24
CA GLU A 188 23.34 -14.58 4.43
C GLU A 188 22.40 -13.51 3.84
N LEU A 189 21.25 -13.91 3.29
CA LEU A 189 20.23 -12.98 2.79
C LEU A 189 19.69 -12.10 3.91
N LEU A 190 19.43 -12.67 5.09
CA LEU A 190 18.94 -11.92 6.23
C LEU A 190 19.98 -10.91 6.75
N SER A 191 21.24 -11.32 6.87
CA SER A 191 22.34 -10.45 7.29
C SER A 191 22.50 -9.28 6.33
N TRP A 192 22.48 -9.57 5.01
CA TRP A 192 22.51 -8.53 4.00
C TRP A 192 21.32 -7.55 4.14
N ALA A 193 20.11 -8.05 4.36
CA ALA A 193 18.92 -7.20 4.49
C ALA A 193 19.04 -6.28 5.72
N LEU A 194 19.50 -6.80 6.86
CA LEU A 194 19.74 -6.01 8.06
C LEU A 194 20.78 -4.92 7.81
N GLU A 195 21.96 -5.29 7.31
CA GLU A 195 23.07 -4.36 7.05
C GLU A 195 22.67 -3.27 6.04
N SER A 196 21.98 -3.65 4.96
CA SER A 196 21.53 -2.73 3.91
C SER A 196 20.47 -1.72 4.37
N CYS A 197 19.84 -1.97 5.53
CA CYS A 197 18.86 -1.10 6.16
C CYS A 197 19.35 -0.48 7.49
N GLY A 198 20.65 -0.61 7.79
CA GLY A 198 21.29 0.02 8.94
C GLY A 198 21.11 -0.70 10.28
N TYR A 199 20.59 -1.94 10.28
CA TYR A 199 20.45 -2.77 11.48
C TYR A 199 21.66 -3.69 11.65
N LYS A 200 22.11 -3.89 12.90
CA LYS A 200 23.18 -4.82 13.22
C LYS A 200 22.66 -6.21 13.55
N ASN A 201 21.53 -6.28 14.23
CA ASN A 201 20.93 -7.53 14.69
C ASN A 201 19.41 -7.49 14.56
N VAL A 202 18.75 -8.63 14.61
CA VAL A 202 17.29 -8.76 14.58
C VAL A 202 16.59 -8.15 15.80
N GLU A 203 17.31 -8.07 16.94
CA GLU A 203 16.84 -7.45 18.17
C GLU A 203 16.72 -5.94 18.07
N ASP A 204 17.44 -5.31 17.14
CA ASP A 204 17.40 -3.86 16.89
C ASP A 204 16.11 -3.46 16.14
N LEU A 205 15.39 -4.43 15.57
CA LEU A 205 14.18 -4.15 14.80
C LEU A 205 13.06 -3.64 15.69
N PRO A 206 12.45 -2.49 15.37
CA PRO A 206 11.40 -1.90 16.18
C PRO A 206 10.13 -2.74 16.21
N ARG A 207 9.33 -2.59 17.26
CA ARG A 207 8.02 -3.26 17.35
C ARG A 207 6.98 -2.51 16.52
N CYS A 208 6.23 -3.26 15.74
CA CYS A 208 5.18 -2.74 14.89
C CYS A 208 3.78 -3.05 15.45
N PRO A 209 3.00 -2.06 15.91
CA PRO A 209 1.62 -2.26 16.37
C PRO A 209 0.70 -2.76 15.25
N LYS A 210 -0.37 -3.51 15.60
CA LYS A 210 -1.27 -4.12 14.61
C LYS A 210 -1.80 -3.17 13.52
N PRO A 211 -2.27 -1.94 13.82
CA PRO A 211 -2.70 -1.03 12.75
C PRO A 211 -1.57 -0.69 11.78
N THR A 212 -0.36 -0.44 12.30
CA THR A 212 0.83 -0.15 11.48
C THR A 212 1.28 -1.36 10.66
N GLN A 213 1.15 -2.60 11.20
CA GLN A 213 1.41 -3.82 10.42
C GLN A 213 0.54 -3.89 9.16
N LEU A 214 -0.74 -3.49 9.24
CA LEU A 214 -1.64 -3.47 8.07
C LEU A 214 -1.19 -2.44 7.03
N LEU A 215 -0.73 -1.26 7.45
CA LEU A 215 -0.24 -0.23 6.54
C LEU A 215 1.05 -0.67 5.85
N LEU A 216 2.04 -1.15 6.61
CA LEU A 216 3.30 -1.66 6.05
C LEU A 216 3.09 -2.88 5.17
N SER A 217 2.15 -3.77 5.51
CA SER A 217 1.78 -4.90 4.66
C SER A 217 1.13 -4.43 3.34
N GLY A 218 0.29 -3.41 3.38
CA GLY A 218 -0.27 -2.79 2.16
C GLY A 218 0.81 -2.14 1.31
N LEU A 219 1.75 -1.43 1.92
CA LEU A 219 2.89 -0.80 1.24
C LEU A 219 3.79 -1.84 0.58
N LEU A 220 4.08 -2.95 1.29
CA LEU A 220 4.83 -4.07 0.75
C LEU A 220 4.16 -4.70 -0.47
N ILE A 221 2.84 -4.97 -0.41
CA ILE A 221 2.11 -5.52 -1.56
C ILE A 221 2.19 -4.58 -2.77
N MET A 222 2.11 -3.28 -2.54
CA MET A 222 2.24 -2.27 -3.58
C MET A 222 3.67 -2.26 -4.16
N ALA A 223 4.70 -2.29 -3.32
CA ALA A 223 6.10 -2.33 -3.73
C ALA A 223 6.44 -3.60 -4.53
N ASP A 224 6.01 -4.76 -4.05
CA ASP A 224 6.20 -6.03 -4.76
C ASP A 224 5.52 -6.01 -6.14
N TRP A 225 4.30 -5.48 -6.25
CA TRP A 225 3.61 -5.37 -7.55
C TRP A 225 4.32 -4.42 -8.53
N ILE A 226 4.94 -3.35 -8.05
CA ILE A 226 5.75 -2.44 -8.88
C ILE A 226 7.05 -3.13 -9.30
N ALA A 227 7.81 -3.66 -8.35
CA ALA A 227 9.08 -4.38 -8.60
C ALA A 227 8.89 -5.68 -9.39
N SER A 228 7.65 -6.19 -9.42
CA SER A 228 7.27 -7.39 -10.16
C SER A 228 6.79 -7.12 -11.58
N ASN A 229 6.55 -5.88 -11.97
CA ASN A 229 6.10 -5.53 -13.30
C ASN A 229 7.30 -5.46 -14.27
N GLU A 230 7.29 -6.31 -15.31
CA GLU A 230 8.36 -6.41 -16.31
C GLU A 230 8.49 -5.14 -17.18
N GLU A 231 7.47 -4.28 -17.26
CA GLU A 231 7.55 -2.99 -17.97
C GLU A 231 8.42 -1.98 -17.21
N TYR A 232 8.41 -2.05 -15.87
CA TYR A 232 9.23 -1.21 -15.00
C TYR A 232 10.56 -1.87 -14.68
N PHE A 233 10.54 -3.16 -14.34
CA PHE A 233 11.68 -3.98 -13.94
C PHE A 233 11.87 -5.15 -14.91
N PRO A 234 12.46 -4.94 -16.11
CA PRO A 234 12.68 -6.01 -17.07
C PRO A 234 13.59 -7.12 -16.52
N LEU A 235 13.31 -8.35 -16.94
CA LEU A 235 14.13 -9.51 -16.63
C LEU A 235 15.43 -9.47 -17.44
N PHE A 236 16.46 -10.16 -16.96
CA PHE A 236 17.75 -10.30 -17.64
C PHE A 236 17.77 -11.53 -18.52
N SER A 237 18.44 -11.44 -19.68
CA SER A 237 18.66 -12.62 -20.53
C SER A 237 19.73 -13.53 -19.92
N LEU A 238 19.44 -14.83 -19.81
CA LEU A 238 20.37 -15.83 -19.29
C LEU A 238 21.60 -16.00 -20.22
N GLN A 239 21.47 -15.69 -21.50
CA GLN A 239 22.53 -15.79 -22.50
C GLN A 239 23.59 -14.68 -22.38
N ASN A 240 23.19 -13.53 -21.85
CA ASN A 240 24.08 -12.36 -21.69
C ASN A 240 24.78 -12.31 -20.31
N GLU A 241 24.50 -13.24 -19.40
CA GLU A 241 25.13 -13.26 -18.08
C GLU A 241 26.65 -13.46 -18.12
N VAL A 242 27.15 -14.18 -19.12
CA VAL A 242 28.59 -14.40 -19.27
C VAL A 242 29.34 -13.08 -19.52
N ASP A 243 28.68 -12.10 -20.15
CA ASP A 243 29.28 -10.80 -20.42
C ASP A 243 29.16 -9.84 -19.22
N HIS A 244 28.07 -9.94 -18.43
CA HIS A 244 27.86 -9.08 -17.25
C HIS A 244 28.58 -9.55 -15.97
N GLU A 245 28.81 -10.85 -15.80
CA GLU A 245 29.70 -11.35 -14.70
C GLU A 245 31.16 -10.89 -14.89
N LEU A 246 31.56 -10.63 -16.14
CA LEU A 246 32.90 -10.05 -16.45
C LEU A 246 32.97 -8.55 -16.17
N ASP A 247 31.86 -7.81 -16.37
CA ASP A 247 31.77 -6.37 -16.09
C ASP A 247 31.69 -6.08 -14.58
N ASP A 248 30.95 -6.89 -13.79
CA ASP A 248 30.90 -6.75 -12.34
C ASP A 248 32.26 -7.10 -11.65
N ALA A 249 33.08 -7.94 -12.27
CA ALA A 249 34.44 -8.25 -11.77
C ALA A 249 35.46 -7.12 -12.01
N THR A 250 35.14 -6.17 -12.91
CA THR A 250 36.02 -5.02 -13.23
C THR A 250 35.59 -3.72 -12.55
N VAL A 251 34.45 -3.69 -11.85
CA VAL A 251 34.05 -2.55 -11.00
C VAL A 251 34.98 -2.52 -9.78
N ASN A 252 35.91 -1.55 -9.78
CA ASN A 252 36.90 -1.33 -8.75
C ASN A 252 36.28 -1.25 -7.34
N GLN A 253 36.97 -1.82 -6.34
CA GLN A 253 36.58 -1.73 -4.91
C GLN A 253 36.40 -0.31 -4.38
N GLU A 254 36.86 0.73 -5.11
CA GLU A 254 36.67 2.15 -4.77
C GLU A 254 35.25 2.65 -5.10
N ASP A 255 34.58 2.08 -6.13
CA ASP A 255 33.22 2.43 -6.49
C ASP A 255 32.19 1.82 -5.51
N ARG A 256 32.49 0.64 -4.95
CA ARG A 256 31.64 0.01 -3.89
C ARG A 256 31.54 0.81 -2.60
N LYS A 257 32.47 1.71 -2.31
CA LYS A 257 32.41 2.62 -1.14
C LYS A 257 31.55 3.86 -1.36
N LYS A 258 31.21 4.18 -2.60
CA LYS A 258 30.29 5.28 -2.95
C LYS A 258 28.83 4.82 -3.08
N GLU A 259 28.56 3.51 -3.12
CA GLU A 259 27.24 2.91 -3.28
C GLU A 259 26.26 3.09 -2.10
N GLY A 260 26.67 3.73 -1.01
CA GLY A 260 25.83 3.94 0.18
C GLY A 260 24.68 4.93 0.02
N THR A 261 24.54 5.64 -1.12
CA THR A 261 23.58 6.75 -1.25
C THR A 261 22.97 6.94 -2.65
N GLN A 262 23.29 6.15 -3.64
CA GLN A 262 22.65 6.26 -4.97
C GLN A 262 21.69 5.09 -5.22
N ILE A 263 20.41 5.43 -5.42
CA ILE A 263 19.41 4.54 -6.00
C ILE A 263 19.95 4.03 -7.33
N SER A 264 19.88 2.71 -7.60
CA SER A 264 20.38 2.17 -8.86
C SER A 264 19.63 2.79 -10.05
N GLU A 265 20.31 3.04 -11.16
CA GLU A 265 19.71 3.57 -12.41
C GLU A 265 18.48 2.75 -12.85
N ARG A 266 18.48 1.46 -12.57
CA ARG A 266 17.36 0.55 -12.82
C ARG A 266 16.12 0.96 -12.04
N VAL A 267 16.26 1.24 -10.76
CA VAL A 267 15.14 1.64 -9.88
C VAL A 267 14.67 3.04 -10.21
N GLU A 268 15.58 3.97 -10.47
CA GLU A 268 15.26 5.34 -10.88
C GLU A 268 14.46 5.35 -12.18
N SER A 269 14.92 4.62 -13.21
CA SER A 269 14.20 4.47 -14.48
C SER A 269 12.81 3.85 -14.29
N ALA A 270 12.70 2.83 -13.43
CA ALA A 270 11.42 2.18 -13.12
C ALA A 270 10.46 3.15 -12.41
N TRP A 271 10.98 3.92 -11.45
CA TRP A 271 10.22 4.91 -10.70
C TRP A 271 9.68 6.00 -11.62
N LEU A 272 10.50 6.58 -12.48
CA LEU A 272 10.09 7.59 -13.46
C LEU A 272 9.00 7.10 -14.41
N LYS A 273 9.03 5.82 -14.80
CA LYS A 273 7.98 5.19 -15.62
C LYS A 273 6.68 4.97 -14.85
N TRP A 274 6.78 4.63 -13.56
CA TRP A 274 5.61 4.36 -12.73
C TRP A 274 4.96 5.64 -12.20
N THR A 275 5.77 6.61 -11.76
CA THR A 275 5.31 7.86 -11.14
C THR A 275 5.12 8.92 -12.21
N GLN A 276 3.87 9.23 -12.54
CA GLN A 276 3.58 10.27 -13.50
C GLN A 276 3.34 11.64 -12.86
N ASN A 277 2.91 11.67 -11.58
CA ASN A 277 2.63 12.90 -10.83
C ASN A 277 2.95 12.75 -9.35
N GLN A 278 3.18 13.89 -8.70
CA GLN A 278 3.38 13.97 -7.26
C GLN A 278 2.08 13.70 -6.49
N THR A 279 2.22 13.30 -5.23
CA THR A 279 1.10 13.16 -4.30
C THR A 279 0.52 14.53 -3.98
N TRP A 280 -0.80 14.69 -4.03
CA TRP A 280 -1.46 15.95 -3.70
C TRP A 280 -1.14 16.41 -2.28
N GLU A 281 -0.76 17.67 -2.17
CA GLU A 281 -0.56 18.37 -0.90
C GLU A 281 -1.60 19.49 -0.77
N ALA A 282 -2.47 19.38 0.23
CA ALA A 282 -3.51 20.37 0.44
C ALA A 282 -2.93 21.65 1.04
N THR A 283 -3.29 22.79 0.45
CA THR A 283 -2.96 24.11 0.99
C THR A 283 -3.79 24.45 2.23
N GLN A 284 -3.23 25.25 3.12
CA GLN A 284 -3.98 25.76 4.27
C GLN A 284 -4.91 26.90 3.83
N LEU A 285 -6.20 26.78 4.14
CA LEU A 285 -7.22 27.77 3.82
C LEU A 285 -7.49 28.67 5.02
N PHE A 286 -7.48 29.97 4.81
CA PHE A 286 -7.63 30.98 5.87
C PHE A 286 -8.91 31.82 5.75
N ASP A 287 -9.47 31.98 4.55
CA ASP A 287 -10.63 32.81 4.28
C ASP A 287 -11.71 32.04 3.51
N ALA A 288 -12.91 31.93 4.09
CA ALA A 288 -14.03 31.18 3.51
C ALA A 288 -14.46 31.74 2.16
N LYS A 289 -14.57 33.05 2.00
CA LYS A 289 -15.09 33.68 0.79
C LYS A 289 -14.15 33.45 -0.38
N GLN A 290 -12.84 33.63 -0.14
CA GLN A 290 -11.82 33.38 -1.14
C GLN A 290 -11.77 31.90 -1.53
N ALA A 291 -11.79 30.97 -0.54
CA ALA A 291 -11.74 29.55 -0.79
C ALA A 291 -12.95 29.06 -1.62
N TYR A 292 -14.18 29.46 -1.27
CA TYR A 292 -15.37 29.10 -2.04
C TYR A 292 -15.40 29.76 -3.43
N GLN A 293 -14.90 30.98 -3.57
CA GLN A 293 -14.79 31.65 -4.86
C GLN A 293 -13.81 30.95 -5.79
N ASN A 294 -12.66 30.50 -5.25
CA ASN A 294 -11.65 29.78 -6.02
C ASN A 294 -12.14 28.40 -6.45
N SER A 295 -12.67 27.60 -5.51
CA SER A 295 -13.03 26.21 -5.76
C SER A 295 -14.37 26.03 -6.45
N PHE A 296 -15.35 26.94 -6.24
CA PHE A 296 -16.75 26.74 -6.69
C PHE A 296 -17.31 27.93 -7.46
N HIS A 297 -16.59 29.05 -7.59
CA HIS A 297 -17.01 30.27 -8.30
C HIS A 297 -18.28 30.93 -7.75
N PHE A 298 -18.55 30.76 -6.44
CA PHE A 298 -19.65 31.44 -5.74
C PHE A 298 -19.25 31.81 -4.29
N MET A 299 -20.02 32.75 -3.71
CA MET A 299 -19.83 33.11 -2.31
C MET A 299 -20.46 32.07 -1.37
N PRO A 300 -19.84 31.73 -0.24
CA PRO A 300 -20.41 30.78 0.71
C PRO A 300 -21.71 31.32 1.31
N ARG A 301 -22.64 30.40 1.58
CA ARG A 301 -23.84 30.66 2.38
C ARG A 301 -23.48 30.71 3.86
N ASP A 302 -24.30 31.33 4.69
CA ASP A 302 -24.07 31.46 6.16
C ASP A 302 -23.71 30.12 6.82
N PHE A 303 -24.41 29.03 6.44
CA PHE A 303 -24.11 27.68 6.91
C PHE A 303 -22.69 27.22 6.52
N GLN A 304 -22.29 27.46 5.28
CA GLN A 304 -20.99 27.06 4.75
C GLN A 304 -19.86 27.87 5.40
N GLU A 305 -20.04 29.18 5.57
CA GLU A 305 -19.08 30.07 6.23
C GLU A 305 -18.92 29.71 7.72
N LYS A 306 -20.03 29.37 8.40
CA LYS A 306 -19.99 28.89 9.78
C LYS A 306 -19.23 27.59 9.91
N VAL A 307 -19.49 26.57 9.07
CA VAL A 307 -18.77 25.30 9.07
C VAL A 307 -17.26 25.54 8.84
N PHE A 308 -16.92 26.37 7.85
CA PHE A 308 -15.53 26.71 7.57
C PHE A 308 -14.81 27.29 8.78
N THR A 309 -15.45 28.24 9.48
CA THR A 309 -14.88 28.92 10.66
C THR A 309 -14.69 27.96 11.83
N GLU A 310 -15.66 27.10 12.11
CA GLU A 310 -15.56 26.09 13.17
C GLU A 310 -14.42 25.11 12.92
N ILE A 311 -14.27 24.63 11.68
CA ILE A 311 -13.18 23.74 11.30
C ILE A 311 -11.82 24.46 11.34
N ALA A 312 -11.76 25.73 10.95
CA ALA A 312 -10.53 26.51 11.03
C ALA A 312 -10.04 26.68 12.47
N GLY A 313 -10.96 26.92 13.41
CA GLY A 313 -10.67 27.14 14.83
C GLY A 313 -10.38 25.88 15.65
N ALA A 314 -10.71 24.69 15.16
CA ALA A 314 -10.53 23.45 15.90
C ALA A 314 -9.13 22.83 15.68
N GLU A 315 -8.51 22.31 16.75
CA GLU A 315 -7.13 21.80 16.71
C GLU A 315 -7.05 20.30 16.39
N ASP A 316 -7.86 19.45 17.04
CA ASP A 316 -7.78 17.97 16.92
C ASP A 316 -9.09 17.40 16.38
N ILE A 317 -9.34 17.60 15.09
CA ILE A 317 -10.57 17.16 14.43
C ILE A 317 -10.39 15.74 13.89
N GLY A 318 -11.25 14.83 14.36
CA GLY A 318 -11.25 13.46 13.81
C GLY A 318 -12.54 13.16 13.06
N LEU A 319 -13.70 13.42 13.67
CA LEU A 319 -15.00 13.14 13.08
C LEU A 319 -15.84 14.42 13.03
N VAL A 320 -16.31 14.76 11.84
CA VAL A 320 -17.24 15.87 11.59
C VAL A 320 -18.57 15.30 11.16
N ILE A 321 -19.67 15.76 11.75
CA ILE A 321 -21.03 15.40 11.35
C ILE A 321 -21.73 16.67 10.88
N LEU A 322 -22.03 16.74 9.59
CA LEU A 322 -22.79 17.84 8.98
C LEU A 322 -24.23 17.42 8.78
N GLU A 323 -25.10 17.94 9.62
CA GLU A 323 -26.55 17.69 9.55
C GLU A 323 -27.26 18.95 9.09
N ALA A 324 -27.81 18.90 7.89
CA ALA A 324 -28.52 20.04 7.30
C ALA A 324 -29.52 19.59 6.23
N PRO A 325 -30.59 20.37 5.95
CA PRO A 325 -31.58 20.03 4.94
C PRO A 325 -31.01 19.80 3.55
N MET A 326 -31.75 19.11 2.67
CA MET A 326 -31.38 18.99 1.26
C MET A 326 -31.35 20.37 0.59
N GLY A 327 -30.44 20.56 -0.37
CA GLY A 327 -30.30 21.79 -1.15
C GLY A 327 -29.63 22.97 -0.44
N CYS A 328 -29.17 22.82 0.81
CA CYS A 328 -28.44 23.88 1.53
C CYS A 328 -26.96 24.03 1.12
N GLY A 329 -26.42 23.14 0.28
CA GLY A 329 -25.03 23.16 -0.13
C GLY A 329 -24.10 22.30 0.75
N LYS A 330 -24.62 21.18 1.31
CA LYS A 330 -23.83 20.23 2.13
C LYS A 330 -22.63 19.65 1.41
N THR A 331 -22.77 19.36 0.12
CA THR A 331 -21.69 18.75 -0.67
C THR A 331 -20.49 19.68 -0.74
N GLU A 332 -20.69 20.94 -1.09
CA GLU A 332 -19.61 21.93 -1.18
C GLU A 332 -19.02 22.22 0.21
N ALA A 333 -19.87 22.27 1.24
CA ALA A 333 -19.39 22.38 2.62
C ALA A 333 -18.50 21.18 3.01
N ALA A 334 -18.87 19.95 2.60
CA ALA A 334 -18.07 18.76 2.87
C ALA A 334 -16.76 18.74 2.08
N LEU A 335 -16.75 19.13 0.82
CA LEU A 335 -15.52 19.21 0.00
C LEU A 335 -14.58 20.26 0.57
N MET A 336 -15.08 21.45 0.93
CA MET A 336 -14.27 22.49 1.56
C MET A 336 -13.73 22.06 2.94
N THR A 337 -14.57 21.39 3.75
CA THR A 337 -14.12 20.79 5.02
C THR A 337 -13.05 19.73 4.80
N ALA A 338 -13.17 18.91 3.74
CA ALA A 338 -12.19 17.89 3.41
C ALA A 338 -10.84 18.50 3.04
N GLU A 339 -10.83 19.60 2.29
CA GLU A 339 -9.62 20.35 1.93
C GLU A 339 -8.95 20.95 3.17
N GLN A 340 -9.71 21.62 4.06
CA GLN A 340 -9.19 22.12 5.33
C GLN A 340 -8.59 21.01 6.22
N LEU A 341 -9.27 19.87 6.32
CA LEU A 341 -8.80 18.73 7.12
C LEU A 341 -7.58 18.07 6.50
N ALA A 342 -7.53 17.99 5.17
CA ALA A 342 -6.35 17.48 4.46
C ALA A 342 -5.12 18.34 4.74
N GLY A 343 -5.23 19.67 4.67
CA GLY A 343 -4.13 20.57 5.01
C GLY A 343 -3.70 20.48 6.48
N LYS A 344 -4.67 20.40 7.42
CA LYS A 344 -4.37 20.29 8.87
C LYS A 344 -3.73 18.97 9.28
N GLN A 345 -4.08 17.87 8.63
CA GLN A 345 -3.64 16.51 8.98
C GLN A 345 -2.73 15.88 7.95
N GLN A 346 -2.31 16.67 6.97
CA GLN A 346 -1.38 16.24 5.92
C GLN A 346 -1.85 14.96 5.20
N CYS A 347 -3.15 14.92 4.87
CA CYS A 347 -3.73 13.87 4.04
C CYS A 347 -3.47 14.19 2.56
N ALA A 348 -3.40 13.15 1.74
CA ALA A 348 -3.13 13.27 0.32
C ALA A 348 -4.22 12.61 -0.51
N GLY A 349 -5.44 13.13 -0.40
CA GLY A 349 -6.58 12.70 -1.18
C GLY A 349 -7.90 12.70 -0.43
N VAL A 350 -8.97 12.38 -1.15
CA VAL A 350 -10.33 12.34 -0.62
C VAL A 350 -11.09 11.14 -1.18
N PHE A 351 -11.82 10.44 -0.31
CA PHE A 351 -12.81 9.45 -0.71
C PHE A 351 -14.22 9.98 -0.44
N PHE A 352 -15.05 10.06 -1.48
CA PHE A 352 -16.45 10.44 -1.37
C PHE A 352 -17.34 9.20 -1.53
N GLY A 353 -17.89 8.69 -0.44
CA GLY A 353 -18.71 7.48 -0.37
C GLY A 353 -20.19 7.76 -0.38
N LEU A 354 -20.92 7.18 -1.34
CA LEU A 354 -22.36 7.34 -1.51
C LEU A 354 -23.11 6.00 -1.39
N PRO A 355 -24.40 6.01 -1.05
CA PRO A 355 -25.16 4.77 -0.88
C PRO A 355 -25.38 3.99 -2.17
N THR A 356 -25.45 4.66 -3.33
CA THR A 356 -25.78 4.03 -4.61
C THR A 356 -24.84 4.44 -5.75
N GLN A 357 -24.80 3.61 -6.81
CA GLN A 357 -24.07 3.94 -8.05
C GLN A 357 -24.67 5.16 -8.75
N ALA A 358 -25.99 5.31 -8.73
CA ALA A 358 -26.67 6.45 -9.34
C ALA A 358 -26.29 7.78 -8.66
N SER A 359 -26.26 7.80 -7.33
CA SER A 359 -25.80 8.99 -6.58
C SER A 359 -24.31 9.26 -6.81
N SER A 360 -23.48 8.23 -6.95
CA SER A 360 -22.06 8.38 -7.28
C SER A 360 -21.85 9.01 -8.67
N ASN A 361 -22.62 8.58 -9.68
CA ASN A 361 -22.60 9.21 -11.00
C ASN A 361 -23.04 10.68 -10.95
N GLY A 362 -24.12 10.99 -10.20
CA GLY A 362 -24.66 12.34 -10.12
C GLY A 362 -23.78 13.35 -9.40
N ILE A 363 -22.90 12.90 -8.48
CA ILE A 363 -21.96 13.76 -7.76
C ILE A 363 -20.62 13.91 -8.47
N PHE A 364 -20.28 12.96 -9.35
CA PHE A 364 -18.96 12.88 -9.99
C PHE A 364 -18.54 14.18 -10.69
N PRO A 365 -19.37 14.83 -11.54
CA PRO A 365 -18.98 16.08 -12.22
C PRO A 365 -18.67 17.23 -11.25
N ARG A 366 -19.35 17.27 -10.11
CA ARG A 366 -19.12 18.31 -9.09
C ARG A 366 -17.78 18.10 -8.37
N VAL A 367 -17.44 16.84 -8.07
CA VAL A 367 -16.15 16.49 -7.49
C VAL A 367 -15.03 16.69 -8.52
N GLU A 368 -15.25 16.33 -9.79
CA GLU A 368 -14.32 16.58 -10.89
C GLU A 368 -13.99 18.06 -11.03
N SER A 369 -14.99 18.93 -11.08
CA SER A 369 -14.79 20.38 -11.15
C SER A 369 -14.01 20.93 -9.95
N TRP A 370 -14.27 20.42 -8.74
CA TRP A 370 -13.54 20.79 -7.55
C TRP A 370 -12.08 20.31 -7.60
N VAL A 371 -11.82 19.06 -7.99
CA VAL A 371 -10.45 18.54 -8.14
C VAL A 371 -9.69 19.28 -9.22
N ASP A 372 -10.35 19.66 -10.34
CA ASP A 372 -9.74 20.48 -11.38
C ASP A 372 -9.32 21.86 -10.85
N SER A 373 -10.14 22.51 -10.01
CA SER A 373 -9.78 23.78 -9.38
C SER A 373 -8.56 23.65 -8.44
N LEU A 374 -8.45 22.53 -7.69
CA LEU A 374 -7.26 22.26 -6.87
C LEU A 374 -6.01 22.08 -7.73
N GLY A 375 -6.12 21.37 -8.85
CA GLY A 375 -5.03 21.20 -9.79
C GLY A 375 -4.59 22.50 -10.45
N GLN A 376 -5.55 23.38 -10.80
CA GLN A 376 -5.26 24.70 -11.35
C GLN A 376 -4.50 25.58 -10.34
N GLU A 377 -4.90 25.58 -9.07
CA GLU A 377 -4.27 26.39 -8.02
C GLU A 377 -2.80 25.99 -7.82
N ASN A 378 -2.53 24.68 -7.82
CA ASN A 378 -1.18 24.15 -7.58
C ASN A 378 -0.36 23.95 -8.88
N GLN A 379 -0.95 24.13 -10.07
CA GLN A 379 -0.39 23.77 -11.37
C GLN A 379 0.02 22.28 -11.47
N GLU A 380 -0.77 21.41 -10.85
CA GLU A 380 -0.52 19.98 -10.76
C GLU A 380 -1.66 19.15 -11.34
N LYS A 381 -1.31 18.04 -12.01
CA LYS A 381 -2.33 17.08 -12.48
C LYS A 381 -2.71 16.14 -11.35
N LEU A 382 -4.00 16.02 -11.04
CA LEU A 382 -4.56 15.23 -9.96
C LEU A 382 -5.36 14.04 -10.49
N SER A 383 -5.15 12.87 -9.88
CA SER A 383 -5.85 11.65 -10.29
C SER A 383 -7.21 11.53 -9.61
N LEU A 384 -8.27 11.39 -10.42
CA LEU A 384 -9.66 11.18 -9.96
C LEU A 384 -10.24 9.89 -10.52
N ARG A 385 -10.87 9.12 -9.65
CA ARG A 385 -11.47 7.82 -10.00
C ARG A 385 -12.94 7.71 -9.61
N LEU A 386 -13.76 7.21 -10.54
CA LEU A 386 -15.10 6.72 -10.25
C LEU A 386 -15.04 5.21 -9.94
N SER A 387 -15.50 4.80 -8.75
CA SER A 387 -15.36 3.42 -8.27
C SER A 387 -16.70 2.79 -7.87
N HIS A 388 -17.32 2.11 -8.82
CA HIS A 388 -18.48 1.23 -8.62
C HIS A 388 -18.60 0.22 -9.77
N GLY A 389 -19.53 -0.75 -9.66
CA GLY A 389 -19.64 -1.87 -10.60
C GLY A 389 -19.89 -1.51 -12.07
N LYS A 390 -20.40 -0.31 -12.35
CA LYS A 390 -20.72 0.19 -13.70
C LYS A 390 -19.98 1.48 -14.05
N ALA A 391 -18.88 1.81 -13.36
CA ALA A 391 -18.12 3.04 -13.60
C ALA A 391 -17.67 3.19 -15.06
N ALA A 392 -17.28 2.08 -15.70
CA ALA A 392 -16.90 2.07 -17.11
C ALA A 392 -18.02 2.45 -18.11
N LEU A 393 -19.25 2.59 -17.65
CA LEU A 393 -20.39 3.05 -18.49
C LEU A 393 -20.70 4.54 -18.27
N ASN A 394 -20.00 5.23 -17.37
CA ASN A 394 -20.16 6.65 -17.15
C ASN A 394 -19.40 7.43 -18.23
N GLU A 395 -20.10 8.28 -18.99
CA GLU A 395 -19.54 8.99 -20.14
C GLU A 395 -18.47 10.01 -19.72
N GLU A 396 -18.65 10.71 -18.62
CA GLU A 396 -17.72 11.70 -18.08
C GLU A 396 -16.40 11.02 -17.63
N PHE A 397 -16.52 9.92 -16.88
CA PHE A 397 -15.34 9.14 -16.48
C PHE A 397 -14.59 8.52 -17.68
N GLN A 398 -15.33 8.09 -18.72
CA GLN A 398 -14.71 7.61 -19.96
C GLN A 398 -13.99 8.73 -20.72
N ALA A 399 -14.54 9.95 -20.72
CA ALA A 399 -13.89 11.10 -21.37
C ALA A 399 -12.56 11.43 -20.71
N LEU A 400 -12.50 11.45 -19.36
CA LEU A 400 -11.24 11.63 -18.62
C LEU A 400 -10.19 10.56 -18.95
N SER A 401 -10.60 9.29 -19.04
CA SER A 401 -9.68 8.19 -19.37
C SER A 401 -9.13 8.28 -20.79
N ARG A 402 -9.93 8.71 -21.77
CA ARG A 402 -9.50 8.87 -23.18
C ARG A 402 -8.56 10.05 -23.37
N ASN A 403 -8.87 11.20 -22.80
CA ASN A 403 -8.07 12.42 -22.94
C ASN A 403 -6.63 12.24 -22.45
N TYR A 404 -6.42 11.35 -21.47
CA TYR A 404 -5.09 11.03 -20.97
C TYR A 404 -4.29 10.09 -21.92
N CYS A 405 -4.96 9.11 -22.56
CA CYS A 405 -4.31 8.15 -23.44
C CYS A 405 -3.85 8.77 -24.77
N ASP A 406 -4.56 9.79 -25.26
CA ASP A 406 -4.29 10.35 -26.59
C ASP A 406 -3.16 11.40 -26.62
N GLY A 407 -2.66 11.85 -25.46
CA GLY A 407 -1.51 12.77 -25.37
C GLY A 407 -1.65 14.05 -26.20
N ILE A 408 -2.87 14.40 -26.61
CA ILE A 408 -3.14 15.46 -27.58
C ILE A 408 -3.58 16.70 -26.83
N ASP A 409 -2.66 17.65 -26.70
CA ASP A 409 -3.02 19.07 -26.67
C ASP A 409 -3.59 19.43 -28.05
N LEU A 410 -4.84 19.05 -28.31
CA LEU A 410 -5.58 19.55 -29.45
C LEU A 410 -6.14 20.92 -29.10
N ASP A 411 -5.52 21.93 -29.71
CA ASP A 411 -6.03 23.29 -29.84
C ASP A 411 -6.38 24.06 -28.57
N GLY A 412 -5.43 24.78 -27.98
CA GLY A 412 -5.60 26.12 -27.38
C GLY A 412 -6.67 26.34 -26.30
N GLU A 413 -7.44 25.33 -25.85
CA GLU A 413 -8.53 25.47 -24.89
C GLU A 413 -8.26 24.67 -23.62
N LYS A 414 -8.16 25.39 -22.50
CA LYS A 414 -8.12 24.95 -21.09
C LYS A 414 -7.32 23.68 -20.80
N THR A 415 -6.14 23.85 -20.27
CA THR A 415 -5.36 22.76 -19.65
C THR A 415 -6.22 22.04 -18.61
N GLN A 416 -6.56 20.77 -18.83
CA GLN A 416 -7.30 19.94 -17.88
C GLN A 416 -6.32 19.39 -16.84
N TYR A 417 -6.59 19.64 -15.56
CA TYR A 417 -5.73 19.20 -14.45
C TYR A 417 -6.17 17.87 -13.83
N VAL A 418 -7.29 17.30 -14.25
CA VAL A 418 -7.79 16.00 -13.78
C VAL A 418 -7.51 14.91 -14.81
N TYR A 419 -7.03 13.75 -14.33
CA TYR A 419 -6.76 12.57 -15.15
C TYR A 419 -7.14 11.28 -14.44
N VAL A 420 -7.11 10.13 -15.15
CA VAL A 420 -7.29 8.79 -14.59
C VAL A 420 -5.94 8.06 -14.62
N ASN A 421 -5.43 7.70 -13.45
CA ASN A 421 -4.21 6.90 -13.36
C ASN A 421 -4.51 5.42 -13.61
N GLU A 422 -4.06 4.89 -14.74
CA GLU A 422 -4.33 3.51 -15.17
C GLU A 422 -3.68 2.47 -14.25
N TRP A 423 -2.57 2.77 -13.58
CA TRP A 423 -1.96 1.84 -12.64
C TRP A 423 -2.89 1.46 -11.50
N PHE A 424 -3.72 2.40 -11.05
CA PHE A 424 -4.74 2.15 -10.02
C PHE A 424 -6.00 1.49 -10.57
N SER A 425 -6.05 1.15 -11.87
CA SER A 425 -7.18 0.43 -12.45
C SER A 425 -7.34 -0.97 -11.87
N GLY A 426 -8.61 -1.40 -11.78
CA GLY A 426 -8.97 -2.70 -11.21
C GLY A 426 -9.34 -2.66 -9.71
N ARG A 427 -10.16 -3.64 -9.30
CA ARG A 427 -10.85 -3.67 -7.99
C ARG A 427 -9.92 -3.65 -6.77
N LYS A 428 -8.68 -4.12 -6.90
CA LYS A 428 -7.74 -4.23 -5.77
C LYS A 428 -6.98 -2.93 -5.53
N LYS A 429 -6.64 -2.20 -6.59
CA LYS A 429 -5.80 -1.00 -6.56
C LYS A 429 -6.62 0.30 -6.46
N ALA A 430 -7.88 0.30 -6.87
CA ALA A 430 -8.71 1.50 -6.97
C ALA A 430 -8.71 2.39 -5.72
N MET A 431 -8.62 1.80 -4.52
CA MET A 431 -8.62 2.57 -3.26
C MET A 431 -7.28 3.22 -2.94
N LEU A 432 -6.23 2.95 -3.72
CA LEU A 432 -4.91 3.60 -3.57
C LEU A 432 -4.83 4.95 -4.29
N ASP A 433 -5.73 5.21 -5.25
CA ASP A 433 -5.81 6.47 -5.99
C ASP A 433 -6.11 7.67 -5.07
N ASP A 434 -5.74 8.90 -5.44
CA ASP A 434 -5.82 10.05 -4.54
C ASP A 434 -7.26 10.53 -4.35
N PHE A 435 -7.99 10.84 -5.42
CA PHE A 435 -9.39 11.25 -5.34
C PHE A 435 -10.30 10.15 -5.86
N ILE A 436 -11.30 9.78 -5.06
CA ILE A 436 -12.20 8.68 -5.39
C ILE A 436 -13.65 9.07 -5.08
N VAL A 437 -14.50 8.96 -6.07
CA VAL A 437 -15.96 8.95 -5.88
C VAL A 437 -16.44 7.52 -6.04
N GLY A 438 -17.20 6.99 -5.08
CA GLY A 438 -17.65 5.61 -5.17
C GLY A 438 -18.77 5.25 -4.21
N THR A 439 -19.19 3.97 -4.28
CA THR A 439 -20.18 3.50 -3.31
C THR A 439 -19.52 3.22 -1.96
N VAL A 440 -20.25 3.45 -0.89
CA VAL A 440 -19.80 3.20 0.49
C VAL A 440 -19.39 1.73 0.71
N ASP A 441 -19.88 0.80 -0.10
CA ASP A 441 -19.47 -0.61 -0.05
C ASP A 441 -17.97 -0.79 -0.09
N HIS A 442 -17.26 0.03 -0.89
CA HIS A 442 -15.81 -0.02 -0.95
C HIS A 442 -15.15 0.31 0.40
N LEU A 443 -15.74 1.22 1.16
CA LEU A 443 -15.29 1.57 2.49
C LEU A 443 -15.67 0.46 3.50
N LEU A 444 -16.90 -0.05 3.45
CA LEU A 444 -17.38 -1.10 4.35
C LEU A 444 -16.59 -2.40 4.24
N LEU A 445 -16.00 -2.67 3.07
CA LEU A 445 -15.10 -3.80 2.87
C LEU A 445 -13.82 -3.75 3.72
N MET A 446 -13.45 -2.62 4.34
CA MET A 446 -12.36 -2.56 5.33
C MET A 446 -12.67 -3.38 6.59
N ALA A 447 -13.93 -3.58 6.93
CA ALA A 447 -14.35 -4.37 8.09
C ALA A 447 -14.36 -5.88 7.83
N LEU A 448 -14.20 -6.32 6.58
CA LEU A 448 -14.34 -7.71 6.16
C LEU A 448 -12.98 -8.37 5.91
N LYS A 449 -12.81 -9.60 6.40
CA LYS A 449 -11.64 -10.42 6.06
C LYS A 449 -11.69 -10.83 4.59
N GLN A 450 -10.84 -10.22 3.78
CA GLN A 450 -10.71 -10.52 2.36
C GLN A 450 -9.26 -10.49 1.90
N LYS A 451 -8.98 -11.11 0.76
CA LYS A 451 -7.65 -11.10 0.15
C LYS A 451 -7.25 -9.65 -0.21
N HIS A 452 -6.01 -9.26 0.09
CA HIS A 452 -5.48 -7.91 -0.11
C HIS A 452 -6.23 -6.79 0.64
N LEU A 453 -6.83 -7.10 1.79
CA LEU A 453 -7.48 -6.12 2.67
C LEU A 453 -6.53 -4.96 3.03
N MET A 454 -5.24 -5.25 3.20
CA MET A 454 -4.20 -4.30 3.59
C MET A 454 -4.08 -3.11 2.63
N LEU A 455 -4.27 -3.33 1.33
CA LEU A 455 -4.29 -2.23 0.34
C LEU A 455 -5.43 -1.23 0.58
N ARG A 456 -6.60 -1.70 1.05
CA ARG A 456 -7.71 -0.80 1.41
C ARG A 456 -7.36 0.03 2.63
N HIS A 457 -6.83 -0.60 3.69
CA HIS A 457 -6.38 0.12 4.88
C HIS A 457 -5.33 1.17 4.52
N LEU A 458 -4.34 0.82 3.69
CA LEU A 458 -3.33 1.75 3.21
C LEU A 458 -3.94 2.91 2.42
N GLY A 459 -4.84 2.63 1.47
CA GLY A 459 -5.46 3.66 0.63
C GLY A 459 -6.38 4.61 1.41
N PHE A 460 -7.20 4.10 2.34
CA PHE A 460 -8.07 4.95 3.15
C PHE A 460 -7.31 5.74 4.23
N SER A 461 -6.21 5.20 4.77
CA SER A 461 -5.42 5.94 5.77
C SER A 461 -4.71 7.18 5.21
N LYS A 462 -4.63 7.32 3.89
CA LYS A 462 -4.04 8.47 3.18
C LYS A 462 -5.00 9.66 3.02
N LYS A 463 -6.31 9.45 3.19
CA LYS A 463 -7.38 10.33 2.70
C LYS A 463 -8.21 10.95 3.81
N VAL A 464 -8.90 12.03 3.47
CA VAL A 464 -10.13 12.43 4.17
C VAL A 464 -11.28 11.58 3.62
N VAL A 465 -12.11 11.05 4.50
CA VAL A 465 -13.23 10.17 4.13
C VAL A 465 -14.55 10.91 4.32
N ILE A 466 -15.30 11.12 3.24
CA ILE A 466 -16.67 11.66 3.26
C ILE A 466 -17.64 10.50 3.09
N ILE A 467 -18.66 10.42 3.96
CA ILE A 467 -19.70 9.40 3.93
C ILE A 467 -21.06 10.12 3.85
N ASP A 468 -21.70 10.02 2.69
CA ASP A 468 -22.96 10.73 2.45
C ASP A 468 -24.19 9.87 2.72
N GLU A 469 -25.29 10.53 3.03
CA GLU A 469 -26.63 9.94 3.24
C GLU A 469 -26.65 8.78 4.27
N VAL A 470 -25.93 8.93 5.39
CA VAL A 470 -25.79 7.87 6.41
C VAL A 470 -27.14 7.41 6.98
N HIS A 471 -28.17 8.25 6.91
CA HIS A 471 -29.54 7.88 7.30
C HIS A 471 -30.15 6.79 6.40
N ALA A 472 -29.68 6.62 5.17
CA ALA A 472 -30.16 5.59 4.23
C ALA A 472 -29.63 4.20 4.52
N TYR A 473 -28.64 4.05 5.43
CA TYR A 473 -28.02 2.76 5.72
C TYR A 473 -28.87 1.95 6.69
N ASP A 474 -29.18 0.71 6.32
CA ASP A 474 -29.90 -0.23 7.15
C ASP A 474 -29.11 -0.68 8.40
N ALA A 475 -29.72 -1.50 9.25
CA ALA A 475 -29.07 -1.99 10.47
C ALA A 475 -27.83 -2.86 10.19
N TYR A 476 -27.83 -3.60 9.08
CA TYR A 476 -26.72 -4.46 8.69
C TYR A 476 -25.52 -3.65 8.22
N MET A 477 -25.71 -2.72 7.29
CA MET A 477 -24.67 -1.78 6.86
C MET A 477 -24.14 -0.93 8.03
N GLY A 478 -25.03 -0.57 8.97
CA GLY A 478 -24.66 0.17 10.17
C GLY A 478 -23.60 -0.52 11.03
N GLN A 479 -23.66 -1.85 11.19
CA GLN A 479 -22.67 -2.60 11.97
C GLN A 479 -21.28 -2.56 11.31
N TYR A 480 -21.21 -2.71 9.98
CA TYR A 480 -19.93 -2.58 9.27
C TYR A 480 -19.40 -1.16 9.33
N LEU A 481 -20.27 -0.16 9.23
CA LEU A 481 -19.88 1.25 9.35
C LEU A 481 -19.25 1.52 10.73
N TYR A 482 -19.81 0.99 11.81
CA TYR A 482 -19.21 1.14 13.15
C TYR A 482 -17.80 0.52 13.22
N MET A 483 -17.61 -0.68 12.64
CA MET A 483 -16.28 -1.31 12.59
C MET A 483 -15.30 -0.49 11.76
N VAL A 484 -15.75 0.07 10.62
CA VAL A 484 -14.94 0.94 9.77
C VAL A 484 -14.56 2.22 10.49
N LEU A 485 -15.50 2.88 11.17
CA LEU A 485 -15.22 4.08 11.97
C LEU A 485 -14.18 3.82 13.05
N GLN A 486 -14.20 2.63 13.66
CA GLN A 486 -13.17 2.24 14.62
C GLN A 486 -11.79 2.15 13.95
N TRP A 487 -11.69 1.62 12.73
CA TRP A 487 -10.43 1.60 11.97
C TRP A 487 -9.99 2.99 11.54
N LEU A 488 -10.90 3.83 11.02
CA LEU A 488 -10.59 5.21 10.66
C LEU A 488 -10.10 6.00 11.88
N GLY A 489 -10.75 5.82 13.03
CA GLY A 489 -10.30 6.39 14.30
C GLY A 489 -8.91 5.89 14.71
N ALA A 490 -8.62 4.58 14.54
CA ALA A 490 -7.32 4.01 14.86
C ALA A 490 -6.17 4.61 14.01
N TYR A 491 -6.43 4.91 12.75
CA TYR A 491 -5.50 5.61 11.85
C TYR A 491 -5.53 7.13 12.00
N LYS A 492 -6.42 7.68 12.80
CA LYS A 492 -6.71 9.13 12.93
C LYS A 492 -7.17 9.79 11.61
N VAL A 493 -7.80 9.01 10.74
CA VAL A 493 -8.32 9.49 9.46
C VAL A 493 -9.45 10.50 9.68
N PRO A 494 -9.35 11.74 9.16
CA PRO A 494 -10.45 12.70 9.23
C PRO A 494 -11.66 12.14 8.49
N THR A 495 -12.81 12.14 9.16
CA THR A 495 -14.02 11.54 8.61
C THR A 495 -15.17 12.54 8.68
N ILE A 496 -15.86 12.76 7.57
CA ILE A 496 -17.01 13.67 7.44
C ILE A 496 -18.23 12.84 7.15
N ILE A 497 -19.25 12.95 7.99
CA ILE A 497 -20.53 12.27 7.81
C ILE A 497 -21.59 13.31 7.42
N LEU A 498 -22.27 13.08 6.30
CA LEU A 498 -23.36 13.91 5.82
C LEU A 498 -24.70 13.21 6.04
N SER A 499 -25.68 13.97 6.53
CA SER A 499 -27.05 13.48 6.70
C SER A 499 -28.06 14.63 6.60
N ALA A 500 -29.25 14.33 6.11
CA ALA A 500 -30.37 15.26 6.21
C ALA A 500 -30.94 15.29 7.64
N THR A 501 -31.01 14.12 8.26
CA THR A 501 -31.49 13.92 9.65
C THR A 501 -30.73 12.74 10.27
N LEU A 502 -30.28 12.89 11.51
CA LEU A 502 -29.58 11.83 12.20
C LEU A 502 -30.13 11.66 13.63
N PRO A 503 -30.78 10.52 13.95
CA PRO A 503 -31.25 10.25 15.31
C PRO A 503 -30.10 10.36 16.32
N ILE A 504 -30.39 10.93 17.49
CA ILE A 504 -29.38 11.20 18.55
C ILE A 504 -28.62 9.93 18.91
N GLU A 505 -29.30 8.81 19.08
CA GLU A 505 -28.63 7.53 19.43
C GLU A 505 -27.66 7.07 18.35
N ARG A 506 -28.04 7.21 17.07
CA ARG A 506 -27.14 6.87 15.96
C ARG A 506 -25.93 7.79 15.90
N ARG A 507 -26.10 9.09 16.18
CA ARG A 507 -25.00 10.05 16.30
C ARG A 507 -24.02 9.64 17.40
N LYS A 508 -24.54 9.28 18.57
CA LYS A 508 -23.73 8.77 19.70
C LYS A 508 -22.94 7.53 19.32
N ASP A 509 -23.58 6.58 18.65
CA ASP A 509 -22.90 5.34 18.22
C ASP A 509 -21.76 5.63 17.22
N LEU A 510 -22.00 6.43 16.18
CA LEU A 510 -20.97 6.82 15.20
C LEU A 510 -19.77 7.45 15.89
N MET A 511 -20.00 8.41 16.79
CA MET A 511 -18.93 9.05 17.57
C MET A 511 -18.22 8.08 18.51
N LYS A 512 -18.98 7.24 19.21
CA LYS A 512 -18.44 6.22 20.14
C LYS A 512 -17.45 5.28 19.45
N TYR A 513 -17.81 4.72 18.29
CA TYR A 513 -16.93 3.79 17.60
C TYR A 513 -15.69 4.47 17.03
N TYR A 514 -15.80 5.68 16.51
CA TYR A 514 -14.65 6.45 16.05
C TYR A 514 -13.68 6.77 17.20
N LEU A 515 -14.21 7.28 18.34
CA LEU A 515 -13.42 7.60 19.53
C LEU A 515 -12.77 6.36 20.15
N LYS A 516 -13.47 5.23 20.16
CA LYS A 516 -12.89 3.93 20.56
C LYS A 516 -11.71 3.56 19.69
N GLY A 517 -11.79 3.78 18.38
CA GLY A 517 -10.67 3.61 17.45
C GLY A 517 -9.47 4.48 17.83
N ARG A 518 -9.71 5.72 18.22
CA ARG A 518 -8.67 6.65 18.71
C ARG A 518 -8.03 6.23 20.05
N GLY A 519 -8.49 5.14 20.66
CA GLY A 519 -7.98 4.64 21.92
C GLY A 519 -8.58 5.33 23.16
N ILE A 520 -9.65 6.11 23.00
CA ILE A 520 -10.37 6.74 24.11
C ILE A 520 -11.15 5.70 24.88
N LYS A 521 -11.00 5.67 26.20
CA LYS A 521 -11.64 4.66 27.06
C LYS A 521 -13.15 4.87 27.13
N GLU A 522 -13.90 3.79 27.22
CA GLU A 522 -15.38 3.83 27.24
C GLU A 522 -15.96 4.70 28.37
N LYS A 523 -15.29 4.75 29.52
CA LYS A 523 -15.68 5.64 30.64
C LYS A 523 -15.53 7.13 30.28
N GLU A 524 -14.52 7.49 29.51
CA GLU A 524 -14.28 8.85 29.05
C GLU A 524 -15.29 9.24 27.98
N ILE A 525 -15.59 8.31 27.06
CA ILE A 525 -16.62 8.50 26.01
C ILE A 525 -18.00 8.78 26.64
N GLY A 526 -18.34 8.11 27.75
CA GLY A 526 -19.61 8.34 28.46
C GLY A 526 -19.77 9.77 29.02
N ASN A 527 -18.67 10.51 29.19
CA ASN A 527 -18.67 11.89 29.68
C ASN A 527 -18.77 12.94 28.55
N PHE A 528 -18.69 12.52 27.28
CA PHE A 528 -18.86 13.46 26.17
C PHE A 528 -20.29 13.95 26.07
N ASP A 529 -20.46 15.26 25.94
CA ASP A 529 -21.76 15.86 25.65
C ASP A 529 -22.10 15.74 24.15
N PHE A 530 -22.66 14.59 23.77
CA PHE A 530 -23.07 14.33 22.40
C PHE A 530 -24.25 15.20 21.92
N LEU A 531 -24.83 16.02 22.80
CA LEU A 531 -25.95 16.91 22.52
C LEU A 531 -25.51 18.34 22.24
N LYS A 532 -24.23 18.66 22.49
CA LYS A 532 -23.69 19.97 22.18
C LYS A 532 -23.60 20.15 20.67
N THR A 533 -24.73 20.52 20.09
CA THR A 533 -24.84 20.95 18.69
C THR A 533 -24.91 22.46 18.69
N GLU A 534 -23.96 23.12 18.09
CA GLU A 534 -24.14 24.51 17.71
C GLU A 534 -25.14 24.55 16.53
N LYS A 535 -26.29 25.21 16.75
CA LYS A 535 -27.33 25.37 15.74
C LYS A 535 -26.94 26.47 14.76
#